data_35738c4fb864c3fa13ccae2e0014bb42
#
_entry.id   35738c4fb864c3fa13ccae2e0014bb42
#
_cell.length_a   1.000
_cell.length_b   1.000
_cell.length_c   1.000
_cell.angle_alpha   90.00
_cell.angle_beta   90.00
_cell.angle_gamma   90.00
#
_symmetry.space_group_name_H-M   'P 1'
#
loop_
_entity.id
_entity.type
_entity.pdbx_description
1 polymer ?
#
loop_
_entity_poly.entity_id
_entity_poly.type
_entity_poly.pdbx_seq_one_letter_code
_entity_poly.pdbx_strand_id
1 'polypeptide(L)'
;MTKLETLDRWVADVARLTKPDRIHWCDGSEAEYDSLVETMLAKGDLIELNPRTHPNCYLHHSDVSDVARVEHLTFICTTSKDDAGPNNHWMDPTEAHAKIDALFDGCMKGRTLYVIPYCMGPIDSPLARCGVEITDSAYVVANMRIMTRMGAPALARIERDGKFVKGLHSTGELDPHKRFILHFPEELTIKSIGSGYGGNALLGKKCHALRIGSYQARKEGWLAEHMLIVGIQNPKGETHYVAAAFPSACGKTNLAMLIPPESYAKQGWKIWTVGDDICWMTPGEDGRLWAINPEAGYFGVAPGTSEKTNPNALAMLNHDAIFTNVAMTADGDPWWEGLPGTPAKDWQGRDYSAGSGPAAHPNSRFTVSAKQCPSYSPHAEDPRGVPISAIIFGGRREHLVPLVFEARDWTHGVLVGAAMGSETTAAATGAVGVLRRDSMAMKPFCGYNFADYFSHWLSFDKPGAKLPKIFHVNWFRKSTEGKFLWPGFGDNMRVLEWILGRCVGGEGAEETPIGNVPRTEDLNLDGLDMQHANLESLLHIDNDGWIDEYESIGEYLSSYGARMPQALVKERQRISAMLAENQIEAEVVGTP
;
A
#
# COMPACT_ATOMS: atom_id res chain seq x y z
N MET A 1 -21.57 2.91 -28.16
CA MET A 1 -22.40 1.95 -27.39
C MET A 1 -21.61 0.68 -27.22
N THR A 2 -21.50 0.22 -25.98
CA THR A 2 -20.82 -1.04 -25.66
C THR A 2 -21.76 -2.22 -25.91
N LYS A 3 -21.25 -3.45 -25.75
CA LYS A 3 -22.10 -4.67 -25.77
C LYS A 3 -22.80 -4.92 -24.42
N LEU A 4 -22.55 -4.05 -23.43
CA LEU A 4 -23.09 -4.19 -22.08
C LEU A 4 -24.07 -3.04 -21.78
N GLU A 5 -25.38 -3.29 -21.94
CA GLU A 5 -26.44 -2.30 -21.75
C GLU A 5 -26.43 -1.65 -20.35
N THR A 6 -26.06 -2.41 -19.31
CA THR A 6 -25.97 -1.89 -17.95
C THR A 6 -24.88 -0.83 -17.79
N LEU A 7 -23.77 -0.94 -18.52
CA LEU A 7 -22.71 0.05 -18.55
C LEU A 7 -23.17 1.31 -19.29
N ASP A 8 -23.74 1.15 -20.49
CA ASP A 8 -24.23 2.29 -21.29
C ASP A 8 -25.31 3.08 -20.54
N ARG A 9 -26.22 2.40 -19.85
CA ARG A 9 -27.26 3.00 -19.01
C ARG A 9 -26.64 3.80 -17.86
N TRP A 10 -25.69 3.20 -17.13
CA TRP A 10 -25.04 3.86 -16.01
C TRP A 10 -24.26 5.13 -16.46
N VAL A 11 -23.55 5.09 -17.58
CA VAL A 11 -22.87 6.26 -18.15
C VAL A 11 -23.88 7.34 -18.51
N ALA A 12 -25.03 6.97 -19.12
CA ALA A 12 -26.10 7.91 -19.45
C ALA A 12 -26.75 8.53 -18.19
N ASP A 13 -26.92 7.75 -17.13
CA ASP A 13 -27.47 8.25 -15.85
C ASP A 13 -26.50 9.26 -15.20
N VAL A 14 -25.20 8.94 -15.17
CA VAL A 14 -24.17 9.86 -14.67
C VAL A 14 -24.12 11.14 -15.52
N ALA A 15 -24.17 11.02 -16.84
CA ALA A 15 -24.16 12.21 -17.73
C ALA A 15 -25.39 13.10 -17.51
N ARG A 16 -26.58 12.53 -17.25
CA ARG A 16 -27.77 13.32 -16.90
C ARG A 16 -27.61 14.06 -15.57
N LEU A 17 -26.98 13.43 -14.58
CA LEU A 17 -26.71 14.03 -13.28
C LEU A 17 -25.66 15.14 -13.40
N THR A 18 -24.52 14.86 -13.99
CA THR A 18 -23.35 15.76 -14.00
C THR A 18 -23.38 16.82 -15.09
N LYS A 19 -24.18 16.64 -16.15
CA LYS A 19 -24.44 17.58 -17.27
C LYS A 19 -23.17 18.04 -17.99
N PRO A 20 -22.32 17.12 -18.49
CA PRO A 20 -21.12 17.46 -19.23
C PRO A 20 -21.46 17.99 -20.64
N ASP A 21 -20.53 18.75 -21.24
CA ASP A 21 -20.69 19.24 -22.62
C ASP A 21 -20.45 18.11 -23.66
N ARG A 22 -19.61 17.13 -23.30
CA ARG A 22 -19.32 15.96 -24.13
C ARG A 22 -18.93 14.76 -23.31
N ILE A 23 -19.10 13.57 -23.88
CA ILE A 23 -18.65 12.29 -23.33
C ILE A 23 -17.51 11.75 -24.18
N HIS A 24 -16.40 11.39 -23.57
CA HIS A 24 -15.24 10.77 -24.21
C HIS A 24 -14.99 9.40 -23.59
N TRP A 25 -15.03 8.35 -24.43
CA TRP A 25 -14.65 7.01 -24.04
C TRP A 25 -13.15 6.81 -24.24
N CYS A 26 -12.42 6.56 -23.16
CA CYS A 26 -10.99 6.39 -23.21
C CYS A 26 -10.63 5.03 -23.79
N ASP A 27 -9.77 5.02 -24.79
CA ASP A 27 -9.27 3.80 -25.46
C ASP A 27 -7.92 3.31 -24.91
N GLY A 28 -7.20 4.17 -24.16
CA GLY A 28 -5.91 3.88 -23.55
C GLY A 28 -4.73 3.95 -24.52
N SER A 29 -4.94 4.41 -25.75
CA SER A 29 -3.89 4.52 -26.76
C SER A 29 -2.86 5.61 -26.44
N GLU A 30 -1.68 5.54 -27.08
CA GLU A 30 -0.68 6.61 -26.99
C GLU A 30 -1.18 7.90 -27.62
N ALA A 31 -1.86 7.82 -28.74
CA ALA A 31 -2.43 8.99 -29.41
C ALA A 31 -3.47 9.73 -28.53
N GLU A 32 -4.28 8.99 -27.76
CA GLU A 32 -5.17 9.57 -26.77
C GLU A 32 -4.38 10.27 -25.66
N TYR A 33 -3.35 9.60 -25.13
CA TYR A 33 -2.49 10.17 -24.08
C TYR A 33 -1.80 11.44 -24.53
N ASP A 34 -1.21 11.45 -25.73
CA ASP A 34 -0.52 12.62 -26.29
C ASP A 34 -1.50 13.81 -26.45
N SER A 35 -2.71 13.56 -26.96
CA SER A 35 -3.75 14.59 -27.09
C SER A 35 -4.21 15.15 -25.74
N LEU A 36 -4.29 14.31 -24.70
CA LEU A 36 -4.62 14.75 -23.34
C LEU A 36 -3.49 15.58 -22.74
N VAL A 37 -2.23 15.16 -22.93
CA VAL A 37 -1.06 15.92 -22.47
C VAL A 37 -0.98 17.28 -23.16
N GLU A 38 -1.11 17.34 -24.50
CA GLU A 38 -1.15 18.61 -25.26
C GLU A 38 -2.24 19.55 -24.72
N THR A 39 -3.43 19.00 -24.45
CA THR A 39 -4.54 19.78 -23.89
C THR A 39 -4.22 20.33 -22.51
N MET A 40 -3.61 19.52 -21.64
CA MET A 40 -3.23 19.93 -20.29
C MET A 40 -2.07 20.94 -20.30
N LEU A 41 -1.09 20.78 -21.17
CA LEU A 41 -0.01 21.76 -21.37
C LEU A 41 -0.55 23.10 -21.84
N ALA A 42 -1.47 23.11 -22.83
CA ALA A 42 -2.08 24.32 -23.35
C ALA A 42 -2.93 25.06 -22.28
N LYS A 43 -3.50 24.35 -21.30
CA LYS A 43 -4.25 24.93 -20.19
C LYS A 43 -3.38 25.33 -18.99
N GLY A 44 -2.14 24.86 -18.93
CA GLY A 44 -1.26 25.01 -17.78
C GLY A 44 -1.55 24.03 -16.63
N ASP A 45 -2.35 22.99 -16.87
CA ASP A 45 -2.59 21.91 -15.90
C ASP A 45 -1.34 21.01 -15.74
N LEU A 46 -0.51 20.94 -16.78
CA LEU A 46 0.81 20.32 -16.78
C LEU A 46 1.89 21.31 -17.20
N ILE A 47 3.09 21.10 -16.72
CA ILE A 47 4.32 21.79 -17.11
C ILE A 47 5.27 20.72 -17.65
N GLU A 48 5.79 20.90 -18.88
CA GLU A 48 6.82 20.04 -19.42
C GLU A 48 8.13 20.25 -18.67
N LEU A 49 8.73 19.16 -18.21
CA LEU A 49 10.04 19.18 -17.57
C LEU A 49 11.15 19.21 -18.63
N ASN A 50 12.41 19.33 -18.20
CA ASN A 50 13.56 19.40 -19.08
C ASN A 50 13.64 18.16 -20.02
N PRO A 51 13.38 18.29 -21.33
CA PRO A 51 13.27 17.14 -22.23
C PRO A 51 14.60 16.43 -22.51
N ARG A 52 15.73 17.02 -22.10
CA ARG A 52 17.07 16.41 -22.28
C ARG A 52 17.40 15.43 -21.17
N THR A 53 16.96 15.72 -19.95
CA THR A 53 17.23 14.93 -18.74
C THR A 53 16.03 14.10 -18.34
N HIS A 54 14.81 14.56 -18.62
CA HIS A 54 13.53 13.96 -18.26
C HIS A 54 12.55 13.98 -19.46
N PRO A 55 12.85 13.27 -20.57
CA PRO A 55 11.95 13.22 -21.72
C PRO A 55 10.59 12.65 -21.35
N ASN A 56 9.52 13.24 -21.86
CA ASN A 56 8.11 12.88 -21.60
C ASN A 56 7.74 12.91 -20.11
N CYS A 57 8.42 13.77 -19.34
CA CYS A 57 8.09 13.99 -17.95
C CYS A 57 7.35 15.31 -17.76
N TYR A 58 6.35 15.28 -16.89
CA TYR A 58 5.47 16.43 -16.66
C TYR A 58 5.30 16.69 -15.17
N LEU A 59 5.12 17.96 -14.81
CA LEU A 59 4.82 18.40 -13.45
C LEU A 59 3.40 18.94 -13.37
N HIS A 60 2.64 18.48 -12.41
CA HIS A 60 1.31 18.96 -12.03
C HIS A 60 1.37 19.64 -10.66
N HIS A 61 0.71 20.80 -10.55
CA HIS A 61 0.46 21.45 -9.27
C HIS A 61 -1.01 21.27 -8.88
N SER A 62 -1.27 20.61 -7.76
CA SER A 62 -2.63 20.53 -7.22
C SER A 62 -3.04 21.81 -6.50
N ASP A 63 -4.33 21.98 -6.23
CA ASP A 63 -4.79 23.05 -5.36
C ASP A 63 -4.15 22.94 -3.97
N VAL A 64 -3.86 24.08 -3.34
CA VAL A 64 -3.20 24.15 -2.03
C VAL A 64 -3.98 23.47 -0.90
N SER A 65 -5.30 23.34 -1.04
CA SER A 65 -6.17 22.63 -0.11
C SER A 65 -6.26 21.11 -0.39
N ASP A 66 -5.63 20.63 -1.50
CA ASP A 66 -5.82 19.31 -2.04
C ASP A 66 -4.47 18.60 -2.29
N VAL A 67 -3.73 18.37 -1.24
CA VAL A 67 -2.33 17.89 -1.26
C VAL A 67 -2.13 16.53 -0.60
N ALA A 68 -3.21 15.91 -0.05
CA ALA A 68 -3.14 14.66 0.68
C ALA A 68 -4.47 13.90 0.61
N ARG A 69 -4.43 12.62 1.00
CA ARG A 69 -5.65 11.85 1.26
C ARG A 69 -6.42 12.45 2.43
N VAL A 70 -7.75 12.46 2.33
CA VAL A 70 -8.64 12.97 3.36
C VAL A 70 -9.35 11.84 4.09
N GLU A 71 -8.65 11.22 5.04
CA GLU A 71 -9.17 10.06 5.79
C GLU A 71 -10.45 10.39 6.55
N HIS A 72 -10.54 11.57 7.15
CA HIS A 72 -11.73 12.04 7.90
C HIS A 72 -12.97 12.31 7.03
N LEU A 73 -12.80 12.46 5.71
CA LEU A 73 -13.87 12.62 4.71
C LEU A 73 -14.06 11.36 3.86
N THR A 74 -13.43 10.26 4.25
CA THR A 74 -13.54 8.96 3.60
C THR A 74 -14.46 8.06 4.42
N PHE A 75 -15.55 7.57 3.80
CA PHE A 75 -16.58 6.79 4.48
C PHE A 75 -16.81 5.44 3.81
N ILE A 76 -17.20 4.48 4.62
CA ILE A 76 -17.75 3.19 4.21
C ILE A 76 -19.25 3.22 4.47
N CYS A 77 -20.05 3.11 3.41
CA CYS A 77 -21.49 3.27 3.43
C CYS A 77 -22.15 1.90 3.26
N THR A 78 -22.16 1.13 4.34
CA THR A 78 -22.85 -0.17 4.45
C THR A 78 -24.24 0.01 5.03
N THR A 79 -25.17 -0.91 4.69
CA THR A 79 -26.56 -0.90 5.21
C THR A 79 -26.58 -0.97 6.74
N SER A 80 -25.66 -1.73 7.34
CA SER A 80 -25.47 -1.76 8.81
C SER A 80 -24.17 -1.05 9.19
N LYS A 81 -24.26 -0.15 10.19
CA LYS A 81 -23.07 0.49 10.78
C LYS A 81 -22.08 -0.54 11.34
N ASP A 82 -22.58 -1.63 11.90
CA ASP A 82 -21.72 -2.69 12.46
C ASP A 82 -20.88 -3.40 11.38
N ASP A 83 -21.35 -3.40 10.12
CA ASP A 83 -20.60 -3.99 9.00
C ASP A 83 -19.42 -3.11 8.55
N ALA A 84 -19.50 -1.82 8.75
CA ALA A 84 -18.34 -0.92 8.59
C ALA A 84 -17.32 -1.08 9.72
N GLY A 85 -17.78 -1.34 10.93
CA GLY A 85 -16.96 -1.55 12.13
C GLY A 85 -16.35 -0.27 12.70
N PRO A 86 -15.71 -0.35 13.88
CA PRO A 86 -15.07 0.78 14.53
C PRO A 86 -13.80 1.26 13.81
N ASN A 87 -13.29 0.51 12.86
CA ASN A 87 -12.13 0.85 12.03
C ASN A 87 -12.43 1.83 10.90
N ASN A 88 -13.71 2.10 10.59
CA ASN A 88 -14.13 2.96 9.50
C ASN A 88 -15.02 4.12 9.97
N HIS A 89 -14.97 5.24 9.26
CA HIS A 89 -16.05 6.23 9.30
C HIS A 89 -17.24 5.70 8.51
N TRP A 90 -18.41 5.72 9.11
CA TRP A 90 -19.63 5.20 8.50
C TRP A 90 -20.62 6.33 8.20
N MET A 91 -21.36 6.16 7.11
CA MET A 91 -22.52 6.98 6.75
C MET A 91 -23.62 6.07 6.22
N ASP A 92 -24.88 6.31 6.57
CA ASP A 92 -26.01 5.57 5.99
C ASP A 92 -26.01 5.72 4.46
N PRO A 93 -26.14 4.61 3.70
CA PRO A 93 -26.03 4.66 2.24
C PRO A 93 -27.09 5.56 1.59
N THR A 94 -28.32 5.65 2.11
CA THR A 94 -29.37 6.51 1.56
C THR A 94 -28.99 7.98 1.77
N GLU A 95 -28.54 8.34 2.97
CA GLU A 95 -28.06 9.68 3.28
C GLU A 95 -26.83 10.02 2.43
N ALA A 96 -25.89 9.09 2.31
CA ALA A 96 -24.66 9.26 1.55
C ALA A 96 -24.94 9.51 0.06
N HIS A 97 -25.84 8.73 -0.56
CA HIS A 97 -26.27 8.98 -1.94
C HIS A 97 -26.93 10.34 -2.11
N ALA A 98 -27.91 10.68 -1.26
CA ALA A 98 -28.59 11.97 -1.35
C ALA A 98 -27.63 13.14 -1.23
N LYS A 99 -26.69 13.07 -0.30
CA LYS A 99 -25.68 14.11 -0.05
C LYS A 99 -24.73 14.28 -1.22
N ILE A 100 -24.15 13.18 -1.71
CA ILE A 100 -23.10 13.27 -2.74
C ILE A 100 -23.70 13.53 -4.13
N ASP A 101 -24.89 13.03 -4.44
CA ASP A 101 -25.56 13.26 -5.72
C ASP A 101 -26.00 14.73 -5.87
N ALA A 102 -26.35 15.38 -4.76
CA ALA A 102 -26.59 16.83 -4.76
C ALA A 102 -25.33 17.66 -5.12
N LEU A 103 -24.14 17.17 -4.75
CA LEU A 103 -22.87 17.80 -5.13
C LEU A 103 -22.48 17.49 -6.58
N PHE A 104 -22.88 16.33 -7.11
CA PHE A 104 -22.64 15.96 -8.50
C PHE A 104 -23.61 16.63 -9.48
N ASP A 105 -24.75 17.15 -9.05
CA ASP A 105 -25.73 17.78 -9.96
C ASP A 105 -25.12 18.94 -10.73
N GLY A 106 -24.88 18.72 -12.02
CA GLY A 106 -24.32 19.71 -12.94
C GLY A 106 -22.85 20.07 -12.74
N CYS A 107 -22.10 19.29 -11.95
CA CYS A 107 -20.68 19.57 -11.64
C CYS A 107 -19.75 19.54 -12.86
N MET A 108 -20.16 18.88 -13.95
CA MET A 108 -19.35 18.76 -15.17
C MET A 108 -19.78 19.70 -16.30
N LYS A 109 -20.63 20.71 -16.04
CA LYS A 109 -20.97 21.72 -17.04
C LYS A 109 -19.72 22.45 -17.51
N GLY A 110 -19.58 22.62 -18.83
CA GLY A 110 -18.38 23.20 -19.44
C GLY A 110 -17.17 22.24 -19.50
N ARG A 111 -17.34 20.98 -19.10
CA ARG A 111 -16.26 19.99 -19.01
C ARG A 111 -16.55 18.77 -19.89
N THR A 112 -15.50 17.98 -20.12
CA THR A 112 -15.59 16.65 -20.73
C THR A 112 -15.77 15.61 -19.64
N LEU A 113 -16.73 14.72 -19.81
CA LEU A 113 -16.85 13.49 -19.03
C LEU A 113 -16.02 12.41 -19.72
N TYR A 114 -14.98 11.95 -19.06
CA TYR A 114 -14.15 10.82 -19.51
C TYR A 114 -14.68 9.52 -18.90
N VAL A 115 -14.86 8.52 -19.73
CA VAL A 115 -15.22 7.14 -19.31
C VAL A 115 -13.99 6.27 -19.46
N ILE A 116 -13.46 5.77 -18.34
CA ILE A 116 -12.20 5.04 -18.26
C ILE A 116 -12.50 3.58 -17.91
N PRO A 117 -12.60 2.66 -18.89
CA PRO A 117 -12.55 1.23 -18.61
C PRO A 117 -11.14 0.85 -18.16
N TYR A 118 -11.02 0.16 -17.03
CA TYR A 118 -9.72 -0.26 -16.52
C TYR A 118 -9.79 -1.65 -15.86
N CYS A 119 -8.66 -2.33 -15.81
CA CYS A 119 -8.50 -3.60 -15.15
C CYS A 119 -7.39 -3.52 -14.11
N MET A 120 -7.71 -3.94 -12.90
CA MET A 120 -6.74 -4.14 -11.83
C MET A 120 -6.27 -5.60 -11.87
N GLY A 121 -4.96 -5.77 -12.02
CA GLY A 121 -4.30 -7.07 -12.26
C GLY A 121 -4.02 -7.35 -13.74
N PRO A 122 -3.17 -8.35 -14.03
CA PRO A 122 -2.91 -8.80 -15.40
C PRO A 122 -4.21 -9.17 -16.11
N ILE A 123 -4.38 -8.70 -17.34
CA ILE A 123 -5.68 -8.70 -18.03
C ILE A 123 -6.31 -10.10 -18.15
N ASP A 124 -5.49 -11.14 -18.24
CA ASP A 124 -5.96 -12.53 -18.36
C ASP A 124 -6.00 -13.29 -17.03
N SER A 125 -5.64 -12.64 -15.93
CA SER A 125 -5.68 -13.29 -14.62
C SER A 125 -7.13 -13.55 -14.16
N PRO A 126 -7.45 -14.74 -13.64
CA PRO A 126 -8.76 -15.02 -13.04
C PRO A 126 -9.02 -14.18 -11.78
N LEU A 127 -7.95 -13.70 -11.13
CA LEU A 127 -8.05 -12.86 -9.93
C LEU A 127 -8.23 -11.38 -10.29
N ALA A 128 -7.93 -10.95 -11.52
CA ALA A 128 -8.10 -9.55 -11.90
C ALA A 128 -9.57 -9.11 -11.88
N ARG A 129 -9.81 -7.87 -11.49
CA ARG A 129 -11.15 -7.26 -11.42
C ARG A 129 -11.15 -5.95 -12.20
N CYS A 130 -12.18 -5.75 -13.01
CA CYS A 130 -12.31 -4.54 -13.81
C CYS A 130 -13.25 -3.53 -13.16
N GLY A 131 -13.02 -2.27 -13.49
CA GLY A 131 -13.87 -1.15 -13.13
C GLY A 131 -14.03 -0.19 -14.29
N VAL A 132 -14.97 0.72 -14.14
CA VAL A 132 -15.11 1.88 -15.02
C VAL A 132 -15.10 3.11 -14.12
N GLU A 133 -14.15 4.00 -14.34
CA GLU A 133 -14.11 5.29 -13.68
C GLU A 133 -14.65 6.37 -14.63
N ILE A 134 -15.58 7.18 -14.14
CA ILE A 134 -16.04 8.39 -14.82
C ILE A 134 -15.44 9.58 -14.08
N THR A 135 -14.81 10.49 -14.83
CA THR A 135 -14.14 11.67 -14.28
C THR A 135 -14.24 12.87 -15.24
N ASP A 136 -14.10 14.08 -14.72
CA ASP A 136 -13.93 15.31 -15.50
C ASP A 136 -12.47 15.77 -15.61
N SER A 137 -11.52 14.99 -15.12
CA SER A 137 -10.11 15.35 -15.03
C SER A 137 -9.24 14.60 -16.04
N ALA A 138 -8.64 15.30 -16.99
CA ALA A 138 -7.65 14.73 -17.91
C ALA A 138 -6.40 14.23 -17.17
N TYR A 139 -6.00 14.89 -16.08
CA TYR A 139 -4.92 14.43 -15.21
C TYR A 139 -5.20 13.03 -14.63
N VAL A 140 -6.45 12.80 -14.19
CA VAL A 140 -6.85 11.46 -13.70
C VAL A 140 -6.75 10.42 -14.81
N VAL A 141 -7.22 10.74 -16.03
CA VAL A 141 -7.11 9.82 -17.19
C VAL A 141 -5.65 9.45 -17.45
N ALA A 142 -4.75 10.44 -17.52
CA ALA A 142 -3.32 10.23 -17.77
C ALA A 142 -2.66 9.34 -16.70
N ASN A 143 -2.97 9.59 -15.42
CA ASN A 143 -2.44 8.79 -14.32
C ASN A 143 -3.04 7.38 -14.27
N MET A 144 -4.34 7.21 -14.54
CA MET A 144 -4.99 5.90 -14.60
C MET A 144 -4.43 5.03 -15.71
N ARG A 145 -4.02 5.63 -16.85
CA ARG A 145 -3.34 4.92 -17.93
C ARG A 145 -2.01 4.30 -17.49
N ILE A 146 -1.26 5.00 -16.63
CA ILE A 146 0.00 4.50 -16.06
C ILE A 146 -0.26 3.44 -14.98
N MET A 147 -1.26 3.68 -14.14
CA MET A 147 -1.51 2.88 -12.93
C MET A 147 -2.29 1.60 -13.18
N THR A 148 -3.00 1.47 -14.30
CA THR A 148 -3.91 0.35 -14.58
C THR A 148 -3.74 -0.18 -16.00
N ARG A 149 -4.39 -1.32 -16.32
CA ARG A 149 -4.52 -1.78 -17.71
C ARG A 149 -5.80 -1.18 -18.25
N MET A 150 -5.68 -0.01 -18.88
CA MET A 150 -6.78 0.86 -19.27
C MET A 150 -7.22 0.63 -20.73
N GLY A 151 -8.45 0.99 -21.04
CA GLY A 151 -8.95 1.16 -22.40
C GLY A 151 -9.57 -0.09 -23.01
N ALA A 152 -9.38 -0.29 -24.33
CA ALA A 152 -10.06 -1.32 -25.09
C ALA A 152 -9.92 -2.75 -24.57
N PRO A 153 -8.75 -3.22 -24.06
CA PRO A 153 -8.63 -4.56 -23.47
C PRO A 153 -9.49 -4.73 -22.21
N ALA A 154 -9.52 -3.70 -21.36
CA ALA A 154 -10.35 -3.71 -20.14
C ALA A 154 -11.84 -3.69 -20.48
N LEU A 155 -12.26 -2.88 -21.47
CA LEU A 155 -13.65 -2.86 -21.94
C LEU A 155 -14.08 -4.21 -22.49
N ALA A 156 -13.24 -4.86 -23.31
CA ALA A 156 -13.53 -6.19 -23.83
C ALA A 156 -13.73 -7.22 -22.72
N ARG A 157 -12.93 -7.14 -21.65
CA ARG A 157 -13.08 -7.99 -20.48
C ARG A 157 -14.36 -7.69 -19.71
N ILE A 158 -14.71 -6.42 -19.49
CA ILE A 158 -15.96 -5.99 -18.85
C ILE A 158 -17.18 -6.52 -19.63
N GLU A 159 -17.16 -6.40 -20.95
CA GLU A 159 -18.23 -6.91 -21.82
C GLU A 159 -18.37 -8.45 -21.74
N ARG A 160 -17.25 -9.17 -21.65
CA ARG A 160 -17.24 -10.63 -21.48
C ARG A 160 -17.78 -11.07 -20.12
N ASP A 161 -17.31 -10.43 -19.05
CA ASP A 161 -17.57 -10.85 -17.68
C ASP A 161 -18.90 -10.28 -17.15
N GLY A 162 -19.44 -9.24 -17.79
CA GLY A 162 -20.72 -8.59 -17.44
C GLY A 162 -20.68 -7.86 -16.09
N LYS A 163 -19.50 -7.66 -15.50
CA LYS A 163 -19.29 -7.13 -14.16
C LYS A 163 -18.20 -6.06 -14.15
N PHE A 164 -18.40 -5.00 -13.38
CA PHE A 164 -17.42 -3.95 -13.16
C PHE A 164 -17.70 -3.18 -11.86
N VAL A 165 -16.67 -2.64 -11.25
CA VAL A 165 -16.78 -1.67 -10.15
C VAL A 165 -17.07 -0.30 -10.74
N LYS A 166 -18.05 0.41 -10.19
CA LYS A 166 -18.47 1.74 -10.61
C LYS A 166 -17.70 2.79 -9.85
N GLY A 167 -16.97 3.66 -10.55
CA GLY A 167 -16.26 4.80 -9.98
C GLY A 167 -16.78 6.11 -10.58
N LEU A 168 -17.31 7.00 -9.76
CA LEU A 168 -17.67 8.36 -10.18
C LEU A 168 -16.79 9.35 -9.45
N HIS A 169 -16.04 10.15 -10.20
CA HIS A 169 -15.16 11.19 -9.71
C HIS A 169 -15.43 12.52 -10.38
N SER A 170 -15.31 13.61 -9.64
CA SER A 170 -15.21 14.98 -10.17
C SER A 170 -14.30 15.81 -9.28
N THR A 171 -13.48 16.67 -9.88
CA THR A 171 -12.74 17.70 -9.14
C THR A 171 -13.69 18.70 -8.46
N GLY A 172 -14.92 18.81 -8.94
CA GLY A 172 -15.89 19.76 -8.41
C GLY A 172 -15.35 21.20 -8.45
N GLU A 173 -15.53 21.91 -7.35
CA GLU A 173 -15.02 23.26 -7.13
C GLU A 173 -13.72 23.28 -6.30
N LEU A 174 -13.13 22.12 -5.96
CA LEU A 174 -11.99 21.93 -5.06
C LEU A 174 -12.21 22.52 -3.64
N ASP A 175 -13.46 22.75 -3.26
CA ASP A 175 -13.85 23.26 -1.94
C ASP A 175 -13.70 22.15 -0.89
N PRO A 176 -12.85 22.33 0.14
CA PRO A 176 -12.68 21.34 1.22
C PRO A 176 -13.99 20.99 1.95
N HIS A 177 -14.95 21.89 2.01
CA HIS A 177 -16.26 21.67 2.67
C HIS A 177 -17.24 20.85 1.81
N LYS A 178 -16.94 20.70 0.52
CA LYS A 178 -17.71 19.92 -0.45
C LYS A 178 -16.96 18.66 -0.91
N ARG A 179 -15.96 18.23 -0.16
CA ARG A 179 -15.10 17.09 -0.48
C ARG A 179 -15.55 15.84 0.27
N PHE A 180 -15.82 14.77 -0.48
CA PHE A 180 -16.20 13.46 0.08
C PHE A 180 -15.67 12.32 -0.79
N ILE A 181 -15.22 11.24 -0.13
CA ILE A 181 -14.83 9.98 -0.76
C ILE A 181 -15.66 8.86 -0.14
N LEU A 182 -16.71 8.42 -0.84
CA LEU A 182 -17.71 7.47 -0.34
C LEU A 182 -17.56 6.13 -1.06
N HIS A 183 -17.59 5.05 -0.28
CA HIS A 183 -17.53 3.68 -0.77
C HIS A 183 -18.81 2.97 -0.38
N PHE A 184 -19.46 2.35 -1.36
CA PHE A 184 -20.67 1.53 -1.21
C PHE A 184 -20.29 0.08 -1.55
N PRO A 185 -19.75 -0.69 -0.58
CA PRO A 185 -19.20 -2.02 -0.87
C PRO A 185 -20.25 -2.99 -1.39
N GLU A 186 -21.46 -2.94 -0.86
CA GLU A 186 -22.59 -3.80 -1.27
C GLU A 186 -23.04 -3.55 -2.71
N GLU A 187 -22.80 -2.33 -3.23
CA GLU A 187 -23.14 -1.90 -4.60
C GLU A 187 -21.94 -1.93 -5.54
N LEU A 188 -20.74 -2.27 -5.05
CA LEU A 188 -19.47 -2.15 -5.76
C LEU A 188 -19.29 -0.77 -6.40
N THR A 189 -19.60 0.29 -5.64
CA THR A 189 -19.64 1.67 -6.13
C THR A 189 -18.75 2.58 -5.29
N ILE A 190 -18.07 3.49 -5.96
CA ILE A 190 -17.21 4.54 -5.37
C ILE A 190 -17.68 5.88 -5.90
N LYS A 191 -17.85 6.85 -5.03
CA LYS A 191 -18.15 8.24 -5.40
C LYS A 191 -17.17 9.18 -4.71
N SER A 192 -16.39 9.95 -5.46
CA SER A 192 -15.40 10.90 -4.96
C SER A 192 -15.58 12.26 -5.61
N ILE A 193 -15.72 13.33 -4.81
CA ILE A 193 -15.90 14.68 -5.30
C ILE A 193 -15.08 15.70 -4.51
N GLY A 194 -14.66 16.77 -5.18
CA GLY A 194 -13.99 17.92 -4.55
C GLY A 194 -12.49 17.75 -4.36
N SER A 195 -11.86 16.74 -4.98
CA SER A 195 -10.42 16.50 -4.93
C SER A 195 -9.91 16.06 -6.30
N GLY A 196 -8.80 16.63 -6.76
CA GLY A 196 -8.01 16.15 -7.90
C GLY A 196 -6.75 15.40 -7.47
N TYR A 197 -6.46 15.33 -6.17
CA TYR A 197 -5.30 14.62 -5.65
C TYR A 197 -5.39 13.10 -5.91
N GLY A 198 -4.32 12.51 -6.47
CA GLY A 198 -4.33 11.13 -6.93
C GLY A 198 -4.79 10.10 -5.90
N GLY A 199 -4.48 10.28 -4.62
CA GLY A 199 -4.94 9.38 -3.55
C GLY A 199 -6.45 9.37 -3.32
N ASN A 200 -7.17 10.40 -3.79
CA ASN A 200 -8.63 10.56 -3.69
C ASN A 200 -9.32 10.39 -5.05
N ALA A 201 -8.60 10.61 -6.15
CA ALA A 201 -9.13 10.72 -7.49
C ALA A 201 -8.81 9.52 -8.40
N LEU A 202 -7.70 8.80 -8.18
CA LEU A 202 -7.37 7.57 -8.90
C LEU A 202 -8.12 6.40 -8.26
N LEU A 203 -9.36 6.19 -8.65
CA LEU A 203 -10.27 5.29 -7.96
C LEU A 203 -9.89 3.81 -8.09
N GLY A 204 -9.08 3.44 -9.08
CA GLY A 204 -8.53 2.10 -9.23
C GLY A 204 -7.61 1.68 -8.08
N LYS A 205 -6.84 2.63 -7.51
CA LYS A 205 -5.82 2.33 -6.50
C LYS A 205 -6.44 1.96 -5.13
N LYS A 206 -6.53 2.89 -4.21
CA LYS A 206 -6.96 2.61 -2.81
C LYS A 206 -8.46 2.36 -2.68
N CYS A 207 -9.27 2.93 -3.53
CA CYS A 207 -10.71 2.78 -3.46
C CYS A 207 -11.17 1.42 -3.98
N HIS A 208 -10.84 1.08 -5.24
CA HIS A 208 -11.19 -0.21 -5.81
C HIS A 208 -10.30 -1.34 -5.28
N ALA A 209 -8.96 -1.22 -5.45
CA ALA A 209 -8.07 -2.34 -5.17
C ALA A 209 -7.99 -2.74 -3.70
N LEU A 210 -8.35 -1.86 -2.76
CA LEU A 210 -8.35 -2.16 -1.33
C LEU A 210 -9.75 -2.08 -0.71
N ARG A 211 -10.40 -0.89 -0.65
CA ARG A 211 -11.66 -0.74 0.10
C ARG A 211 -12.81 -1.57 -0.50
N ILE A 212 -13.05 -1.46 -1.78
CA ILE A 212 -14.03 -2.33 -2.46
C ILE A 212 -13.46 -3.74 -2.63
N GLY A 213 -12.18 -3.85 -2.99
CA GLY A 213 -11.50 -5.13 -3.22
C GLY A 213 -11.47 -6.03 -1.98
N SER A 214 -11.26 -5.49 -0.78
CA SER A 214 -11.30 -6.28 0.45
C SER A 214 -12.70 -6.86 0.73
N TYR A 215 -13.75 -6.10 0.43
CA TYR A 215 -15.13 -6.59 0.54
C TYR A 215 -15.43 -7.69 -0.50
N GLN A 216 -15.04 -7.48 -1.77
CA GLN A 216 -15.17 -8.50 -2.81
C GLN A 216 -14.40 -9.77 -2.45
N ALA A 217 -13.16 -9.60 -1.98
CA ALA A 217 -12.28 -10.68 -1.58
C ALA A 217 -12.91 -11.57 -0.51
N ARG A 218 -13.51 -10.97 0.52
CA ARG A 218 -14.25 -11.71 1.54
C ARG A 218 -15.41 -12.53 0.97
N LYS A 219 -16.15 -11.97 0.01
CA LYS A 219 -17.30 -12.64 -0.61
C LYS A 219 -16.89 -13.75 -1.57
N GLU A 220 -15.74 -13.62 -2.22
CA GLU A 220 -15.27 -14.50 -3.28
C GLU A 220 -14.16 -15.47 -2.82
N GLY A 221 -13.66 -15.37 -1.60
CA GLY A 221 -12.66 -16.29 -1.02
C GLY A 221 -11.21 -16.00 -1.42
N TRP A 222 -10.85 -14.73 -1.59
CA TRP A 222 -9.48 -14.27 -1.82
C TRP A 222 -9.12 -13.10 -0.87
N LEU A 223 -7.89 -12.61 -0.89
CA LEU A 223 -7.40 -11.54 -0.03
C LEU A 223 -6.98 -10.33 -0.85
N ALA A 224 -7.35 -9.13 -0.42
CA ALA A 224 -6.89 -7.84 -0.96
C ALA A 224 -6.16 -7.06 0.13
N GLU A 225 -4.83 -6.95 -0.02
CA GLU A 225 -3.95 -6.54 1.06
C GLU A 225 -3.08 -5.33 0.67
N HIS A 226 -2.82 -4.49 1.66
CA HIS A 226 -1.91 -3.36 1.52
C HIS A 226 -0.46 -3.83 1.71
N MET A 227 0.00 -4.66 0.78
CA MET A 227 1.30 -5.32 0.83
C MET A 227 2.09 -5.10 -0.44
N LEU A 228 3.41 -4.99 -0.30
CA LEU A 228 4.34 -5.19 -1.41
C LEU A 228 4.42 -6.68 -1.76
N ILE A 229 4.90 -6.99 -2.97
CA ILE A 229 5.28 -8.35 -3.40
C ILE A 229 6.69 -8.28 -3.96
N VAL A 230 7.61 -9.02 -3.36
CA VAL A 230 9.01 -9.09 -3.77
C VAL A 230 9.44 -10.53 -3.98
N GLY A 231 10.15 -10.80 -5.07
CA GLY A 231 10.82 -12.06 -5.33
C GLY A 231 12.28 -11.98 -4.89
N ILE A 232 12.74 -12.95 -4.14
CA ILE A 232 14.12 -13.06 -3.68
C ILE A 232 14.71 -14.33 -4.30
N GLN A 233 15.63 -14.14 -5.23
CA GLN A 233 16.33 -15.23 -5.91
C GLN A 233 17.61 -15.55 -5.15
N ASN A 234 17.73 -16.81 -4.73
CA ASN A 234 18.93 -17.32 -4.05
C ASN A 234 20.06 -17.62 -5.05
N PRO A 235 21.29 -17.91 -4.56
CA PRO A 235 22.44 -18.26 -5.41
C PRO A 235 22.24 -19.50 -6.31
N LYS A 236 21.27 -20.38 -5.98
CA LYS A 236 20.91 -21.53 -6.80
C LYS A 236 19.94 -21.21 -7.95
N GLY A 237 19.48 -19.94 -8.03
CA GLY A 237 18.52 -19.50 -9.04
C GLY A 237 17.04 -19.74 -8.66
N GLU A 238 16.75 -20.21 -7.44
CA GLU A 238 15.40 -20.40 -6.94
C GLU A 238 14.83 -19.08 -6.44
N THR A 239 13.63 -18.71 -6.87
CA THR A 239 12.97 -17.48 -6.45
C THR A 239 11.85 -17.77 -5.46
N HIS A 240 11.93 -17.16 -4.28
CA HIS A 240 10.90 -17.18 -3.26
C HIS A 240 10.20 -15.82 -3.21
N TYR A 241 8.88 -15.82 -3.21
CA TYR A 241 8.10 -14.59 -3.17
C TYR A 241 7.57 -14.30 -1.77
N VAL A 242 7.69 -13.06 -1.37
CA VAL A 242 7.29 -12.55 -0.05
C VAL A 242 6.28 -11.44 -0.24
N ALA A 243 5.17 -11.49 0.50
CA ALA A 243 4.25 -10.37 0.67
C ALA A 243 4.53 -9.66 2.00
N ALA A 244 4.59 -8.33 2.02
CA ALA A 244 4.92 -7.61 3.24
C ALA A 244 4.07 -6.36 3.45
N ALA A 245 3.46 -6.26 4.63
CA ALA A 245 2.61 -5.16 5.06
C ALA A 245 3.35 -4.23 6.01
N PHE A 246 3.41 -2.96 5.65
CA PHE A 246 3.97 -1.90 6.49
C PHE A 246 3.06 -0.67 6.43
N PRO A 247 2.82 0.02 7.55
CA PRO A 247 2.19 1.33 7.56
C PRO A 247 2.96 2.36 6.73
N SER A 248 2.33 3.47 6.44
CA SER A 248 2.97 4.57 5.70
C SER A 248 4.29 4.99 6.35
N ALA A 249 5.28 5.33 5.55
CA ALA A 249 6.64 5.74 5.97
C ALA A 249 7.45 4.68 6.75
N CYS A 250 7.09 3.40 6.66
CA CYS A 250 7.85 2.29 7.27
C CYS A 250 8.74 1.51 6.28
N GLY A 251 9.01 2.05 5.07
CA GLY A 251 10.00 1.51 4.15
C GLY A 251 9.48 0.47 3.15
N LYS A 252 8.16 0.39 2.90
CA LYS A 252 7.55 -0.60 1.99
C LYS A 252 8.15 -0.55 0.58
N THR A 253 8.15 0.60 -0.09
CA THR A 253 8.72 0.75 -1.44
C THR A 253 10.22 0.44 -1.47
N ASN A 254 10.97 0.82 -0.42
CA ASN A 254 12.40 0.52 -0.33
C ASN A 254 12.67 -0.99 -0.21
N LEU A 255 11.80 -1.73 0.50
CA LEU A 255 11.93 -3.19 0.59
C LEU A 255 11.54 -3.86 -0.75
N ALA A 256 10.50 -3.37 -1.43
CA ALA A 256 10.07 -3.89 -2.73
C ALA A 256 11.14 -3.77 -3.82
N MET A 257 11.98 -2.72 -3.72
CA MET A 257 13.04 -2.37 -4.67
C MET A 257 14.44 -2.49 -4.04
N LEU A 258 14.58 -3.33 -3.00
CA LEU A 258 15.82 -3.49 -2.26
C LEU A 258 16.98 -3.86 -3.19
N ILE A 259 18.13 -3.25 -2.96
CA ILE A 259 19.40 -3.64 -3.57
C ILE A 259 20.21 -4.40 -2.51
N PRO A 260 20.50 -5.68 -2.74
CA PRO A 260 21.29 -6.47 -1.79
C PRO A 260 22.68 -5.86 -1.58
N PRO A 261 23.28 -6.00 -0.38
CA PRO A 261 24.68 -5.65 -0.16
C PRO A 261 25.60 -6.35 -1.17
N GLU A 262 26.75 -5.75 -1.45
CA GLU A 262 27.70 -6.25 -2.45
C GLU A 262 28.13 -7.71 -2.17
N SER A 263 28.26 -8.10 -0.89
CA SER A 263 28.55 -9.46 -0.47
C SER A 263 27.50 -10.47 -0.92
N TYR A 264 26.22 -10.10 -0.87
CA TYR A 264 25.10 -10.90 -1.36
C TYR A 264 25.02 -10.93 -2.88
N ALA A 265 25.17 -9.75 -3.51
CA ALA A 265 25.13 -9.65 -4.97
C ALA A 265 26.25 -10.50 -5.63
N LYS A 266 27.45 -10.52 -5.06
CA LYS A 266 28.58 -11.37 -5.52
C LYS A 266 28.30 -12.86 -5.37
N GLN A 267 27.49 -13.28 -4.42
CA GLN A 267 27.04 -14.66 -4.26
C GLN A 267 25.93 -15.05 -5.25
N GLY A 268 25.32 -14.07 -5.95
CA GLY A 268 24.28 -14.34 -6.92
C GLY A 268 22.84 -14.09 -6.42
N TRP A 269 22.68 -13.53 -5.23
CA TRP A 269 21.37 -13.09 -4.76
C TRP A 269 20.82 -11.95 -5.62
N LYS A 270 19.52 -12.01 -5.94
CA LYS A 270 18.82 -10.99 -6.73
C LYS A 270 17.45 -10.69 -6.13
N ILE A 271 17.01 -9.44 -6.32
CA ILE A 271 15.67 -8.99 -5.94
C ILE A 271 14.85 -8.70 -7.19
N TRP A 272 13.60 -9.14 -7.18
CA TRP A 272 12.62 -8.95 -8.24
C TRP A 272 11.39 -8.25 -7.67
N THR A 273 11.08 -7.06 -8.17
CA THR A 273 9.89 -6.29 -7.75
C THR A 273 8.67 -6.76 -8.54
N VAL A 274 7.65 -7.27 -7.88
CA VAL A 274 6.34 -7.58 -8.48
C VAL A 274 5.38 -6.42 -8.26
N GLY A 275 5.35 -5.85 -7.04
CA GLY A 275 4.56 -4.68 -6.69
C GLY A 275 5.00 -4.09 -5.37
N ASP A 276 4.79 -2.77 -5.18
CA ASP A 276 5.28 -2.06 -4.00
C ASP A 276 4.20 -1.75 -2.96
N ASP A 277 2.92 -1.90 -3.29
CA ASP A 277 1.87 -1.31 -2.47
C ASP A 277 0.62 -2.19 -2.26
N ILE A 278 0.18 -2.96 -3.24
CA ILE A 278 -1.05 -3.76 -3.17
C ILE A 278 -0.80 -5.19 -3.65
N CYS A 279 -1.35 -6.14 -2.91
CA CYS A 279 -1.24 -7.57 -3.18
C CYS A 279 -2.64 -8.21 -3.13
N TRP A 280 -3.04 -8.89 -4.19
CA TRP A 280 -4.22 -9.75 -4.18
C TRP A 280 -3.80 -11.21 -4.17
N MET A 281 -4.30 -11.99 -3.21
CA MET A 281 -3.90 -13.39 -3.02
C MET A 281 -5.11 -14.32 -3.09
N THR A 282 -4.92 -15.47 -3.72
CA THR A 282 -5.93 -16.52 -3.81
C THR A 282 -5.31 -17.89 -3.56
N PRO A 283 -6.05 -18.85 -2.95
CA PRO A 283 -5.61 -20.23 -2.91
C PRO A 283 -5.46 -20.81 -4.31
N GLY A 284 -4.29 -21.39 -4.58
CA GLY A 284 -4.03 -22.16 -5.79
C GLY A 284 -4.42 -23.63 -5.64
N GLU A 285 -4.46 -24.35 -6.76
CA GLU A 285 -4.75 -25.80 -6.79
C GLU A 285 -3.72 -26.64 -6.02
N ASP A 286 -2.52 -26.12 -5.86
CA ASP A 286 -1.42 -26.73 -5.10
C ASP A 286 -1.51 -26.50 -3.58
N GLY A 287 -2.55 -25.81 -3.13
CA GLY A 287 -2.81 -25.43 -1.74
C GLY A 287 -2.05 -24.22 -1.24
N ARG A 288 -1.15 -23.63 -2.03
CA ARG A 288 -0.42 -22.38 -1.68
C ARG A 288 -1.27 -21.14 -1.97
N LEU A 289 -0.91 -20.01 -1.36
CA LEU A 289 -1.43 -18.71 -1.77
C LEU A 289 -0.63 -18.17 -2.96
N TRP A 290 -1.35 -17.77 -3.99
CA TRP A 290 -0.80 -17.15 -5.20
C TRP A 290 -1.22 -15.69 -5.26
N ALA A 291 -0.29 -14.81 -5.59
CA ALA A 291 -0.46 -13.37 -5.55
C ALA A 291 -0.27 -12.70 -6.90
N ILE A 292 -1.09 -11.69 -7.18
CA ILE A 292 -0.86 -10.73 -8.26
C ILE A 292 -0.72 -9.32 -7.68
N ASN A 293 0.02 -8.46 -8.39
CA ASN A 293 -0.06 -7.03 -8.21
C ASN A 293 -1.21 -6.47 -9.06
N PRO A 294 -2.25 -5.86 -8.47
CA PRO A 294 -3.33 -5.26 -9.24
C PRO A 294 -2.90 -4.02 -10.02
N GLU A 295 -1.84 -3.33 -9.63
CA GLU A 295 -1.38 -2.10 -10.26
C GLU A 295 -0.41 -2.37 -11.42
N ALA A 296 -0.39 -1.46 -12.43
CA ALA A 296 0.55 -1.48 -13.56
C ALA A 296 1.67 -0.44 -13.41
N GLY A 297 1.59 0.43 -12.42
CA GLY A 297 2.53 1.51 -12.16
C GLY A 297 2.70 1.78 -10.68
N TYR A 298 3.57 2.74 -10.37
CA TYR A 298 3.84 3.21 -9.02
C TYR A 298 3.33 4.64 -8.85
N PHE A 299 2.68 4.90 -7.72
CA PHE A 299 2.30 6.23 -7.25
C PHE A 299 3.04 6.49 -5.95
N GLY A 300 4.33 6.82 -6.07
CA GLY A 300 5.26 6.90 -4.95
C GLY A 300 5.36 8.28 -4.33
N VAL A 301 5.88 8.36 -3.10
CA VAL A 301 6.26 9.61 -2.42
C VAL A 301 7.62 10.04 -2.95
N ALA A 302 7.75 11.29 -3.40
CA ALA A 302 9.01 11.82 -3.94
C ALA A 302 10.01 12.20 -2.84
N PRO A 303 9.68 13.00 -1.79
CA PRO A 303 10.63 13.38 -0.76
C PRO A 303 11.30 12.20 -0.06
N GLY A 304 12.62 12.27 0.09
CA GLY A 304 13.43 11.21 0.69
C GLY A 304 13.82 10.08 -0.27
N THR A 305 13.28 10.04 -1.49
CA THR A 305 13.75 9.13 -2.56
C THR A 305 15.06 9.69 -3.13
N SER A 306 16.15 8.94 -3.01
CA SER A 306 17.49 9.38 -3.40
C SER A 306 18.36 8.20 -3.82
N GLU A 307 19.53 8.46 -4.39
CA GLU A 307 20.54 7.43 -4.69
C GLU A 307 20.91 6.58 -3.47
N LYS A 308 20.87 7.17 -2.29
CA LYS A 308 21.19 6.48 -1.03
C LYS A 308 20.03 5.58 -0.54
N THR A 309 18.79 6.02 -0.73
CA THR A 309 17.63 5.37 -0.12
C THR A 309 16.93 4.39 -1.05
N ASN A 310 16.83 4.73 -2.35
CA ASN A 310 16.20 3.90 -3.37
C ASN A 310 16.66 4.27 -4.79
N PRO A 311 17.87 3.82 -5.22
CA PRO A 311 18.37 4.11 -6.57
C PRO A 311 17.51 3.51 -7.67
N ASN A 312 16.83 2.37 -7.45
CA ASN A 312 15.90 1.79 -8.41
C ASN A 312 14.69 2.70 -8.67
N ALA A 313 14.16 3.34 -7.61
CA ALA A 313 13.09 4.31 -7.77
C ALA A 313 13.55 5.54 -8.58
N LEU A 314 14.76 6.05 -8.33
CA LEU A 314 15.30 7.16 -9.13
C LEU A 314 15.49 6.78 -10.60
N ALA A 315 16.04 5.59 -10.85
CA ALA A 315 16.32 5.14 -12.22
C ALA A 315 15.05 5.10 -13.10
N MET A 316 13.90 4.73 -12.52
CA MET A 316 12.64 4.69 -13.29
C MET A 316 11.99 6.05 -13.51
N LEU A 317 12.46 7.12 -12.86
CA LEU A 317 11.89 8.47 -12.96
C LEU A 317 12.55 9.36 -14.02
N ASN A 318 13.51 8.81 -14.76
CA ASN A 318 14.28 9.56 -15.76
C ASN A 318 13.51 9.85 -17.05
N HIS A 319 12.37 9.20 -17.29
CA HIS A 319 11.51 9.41 -18.47
C HIS A 319 10.08 8.92 -18.21
N ASP A 320 9.13 9.37 -19.03
CA ASP A 320 7.73 8.92 -19.05
C ASP A 320 7.07 8.90 -17.65
N ALA A 321 7.23 9.97 -16.89
CA ALA A 321 6.71 10.10 -15.54
C ALA A 321 5.89 11.38 -15.35
N ILE A 322 4.88 11.32 -14.49
CA ILE A 322 4.12 12.49 -14.04
C ILE A 322 4.50 12.77 -12.58
N PHE A 323 5.01 13.95 -12.32
CA PHE A 323 5.30 14.44 -10.97
C PHE A 323 4.16 15.35 -10.49
N THR A 324 3.86 15.27 -9.20
CA THR A 324 2.81 16.11 -8.57
C THR A 324 3.39 16.78 -7.34
N ASN A 325 3.34 18.12 -7.31
CA ASN A 325 3.77 18.95 -6.19
C ASN A 325 5.24 18.79 -5.78
N VAL A 326 6.10 18.38 -6.71
CA VAL A 326 7.56 18.49 -6.52
C VAL A 326 8.02 19.92 -6.83
N ALA A 327 9.20 20.27 -6.40
CA ALA A 327 9.88 21.51 -6.77
C ALA A 327 10.57 21.36 -8.14
N MET A 328 11.09 22.45 -8.70
CA MET A 328 11.75 22.46 -10.00
C MET A 328 13.06 23.27 -9.94
N THR A 329 14.12 22.76 -10.59
CA THR A 329 15.39 23.45 -10.75
C THR A 329 15.31 24.58 -11.78
N ALA A 330 16.34 25.40 -11.87
CA ALA A 330 16.43 26.45 -12.91
C ALA A 330 16.48 25.87 -14.33
N ASP A 331 17.02 24.66 -14.47
CA ASP A 331 17.10 23.96 -15.77
C ASP A 331 15.81 23.22 -16.14
N GLY A 332 14.80 23.23 -15.27
CA GLY A 332 13.51 22.56 -15.49
C GLY A 332 13.47 21.10 -15.06
N ASP A 333 14.42 20.63 -14.27
CA ASP A 333 14.42 19.27 -13.71
C ASP A 333 13.53 19.19 -12.46
N PRO A 334 12.86 18.05 -12.19
CA PRO A 334 12.12 17.87 -10.95
C PRO A 334 13.07 17.79 -9.77
N TRP A 335 12.66 18.37 -8.64
CA TRP A 335 13.47 18.40 -7.43
C TRP A 335 12.61 18.15 -6.18
N TRP A 336 13.16 17.44 -5.20
CA TRP A 336 12.60 17.24 -3.85
C TRP A 336 13.71 17.02 -2.83
N GLU A 337 13.38 17.14 -1.56
CA GLU A 337 14.31 16.96 -0.45
C GLU A 337 14.97 15.58 -0.47
N GLY A 338 16.29 15.57 -0.49
CA GLY A 338 17.15 14.38 -0.63
C GLY A 338 17.89 14.29 -1.97
N LEU A 339 17.50 15.11 -2.96
CA LEU A 339 18.24 15.23 -4.22
C LEU A 339 19.38 16.26 -4.13
N PRO A 340 20.43 16.11 -4.94
CA PRO A 340 21.48 17.13 -5.06
C PRO A 340 20.95 18.41 -5.73
N GLY A 341 21.69 19.52 -5.58
CA GLY A 341 21.36 20.79 -6.20
C GLY A 341 20.40 21.64 -5.37
N THR A 342 19.89 22.69 -5.99
CA THR A 342 19.00 23.68 -5.36
C THR A 342 17.80 23.92 -6.26
N PRO A 343 16.57 23.90 -5.75
CA PRO A 343 15.40 24.25 -6.54
C PRO A 343 15.33 25.75 -6.81
N ALA A 344 14.81 26.13 -7.96
CA ALA A 344 14.49 27.51 -8.32
C ALA A 344 13.03 27.85 -8.02
N LYS A 345 12.13 26.86 -8.16
CA LYS A 345 10.70 27.01 -7.90
C LYS A 345 10.26 26.01 -6.85
N ASP A 346 9.35 26.43 -5.95
CA ASP A 346 8.69 25.55 -5.02
C ASP A 346 7.55 24.75 -5.69
N TRP A 347 6.91 23.86 -4.94
CA TRP A 347 5.82 23.02 -5.39
C TRP A 347 4.54 23.80 -5.82
N GLN A 348 4.47 25.10 -5.56
CA GLN A 348 3.41 25.99 -6.02
C GLN A 348 3.84 26.83 -7.23
N GLY A 349 5.05 26.62 -7.76
CA GLY A 349 5.60 27.37 -8.89
C GLY A 349 6.15 28.75 -8.52
N ARG A 350 6.27 29.10 -7.22
CA ARG A 350 6.84 30.36 -6.74
C ARG A 350 8.36 30.28 -6.69
N ASP A 351 9.03 31.44 -6.79
CA ASP A 351 10.47 31.50 -6.59
C ASP A 351 10.86 30.98 -5.20
N TYR A 352 11.76 29.99 -5.18
CA TYR A 352 12.22 29.41 -3.94
C TYR A 352 13.43 30.12 -3.39
N SER A 353 13.44 30.35 -2.08
CA SER A 353 14.59 30.89 -1.34
C SER A 353 15.00 29.93 -0.24
N ALA A 354 16.29 29.69 -0.10
CA ALA A 354 16.81 28.82 0.96
C ALA A 354 16.35 29.32 2.34
N GLY A 355 15.78 28.42 3.15
CA GLY A 355 15.23 28.72 4.46
C GLY A 355 13.73 29.08 4.50
N SER A 356 13.01 29.13 3.36
CA SER A 356 11.57 29.37 3.32
C SER A 356 10.71 28.12 3.62
N GLY A 357 11.31 27.04 4.08
CA GLY A 357 10.66 25.73 4.33
C GLY A 357 10.94 24.71 3.23
N PRO A 358 10.22 23.58 3.22
CA PRO A 358 10.35 22.57 2.17
C PRO A 358 10.02 23.14 0.79
N ALA A 359 10.83 22.83 -0.21
CA ALA A 359 10.59 23.26 -1.59
C ALA A 359 9.56 22.36 -2.28
N ALA A 360 9.68 21.04 -2.13
CA ALA A 360 8.64 20.10 -2.53
C ALA A 360 7.58 19.95 -1.42
N HIS A 361 6.34 19.66 -1.78
CA HIS A 361 5.33 19.31 -0.77
C HIS A 361 5.69 17.98 -0.09
N PRO A 362 5.55 17.83 1.24
CA PRO A 362 5.88 16.57 1.95
C PRO A 362 5.15 15.32 1.42
N ASN A 363 3.98 15.49 0.82
CA ASN A 363 3.20 14.44 0.15
C ASN A 363 3.31 14.50 -1.38
N SER A 364 4.31 15.18 -1.94
CA SER A 364 4.53 15.19 -3.38
C SER A 364 4.74 13.78 -3.92
N ARG A 365 4.30 13.56 -5.15
CA ARG A 365 4.20 12.23 -5.75
C ARG A 365 4.87 12.17 -7.11
N PHE A 366 5.20 10.96 -7.49
CA PHE A 366 5.46 10.60 -8.88
C PHE A 366 4.54 9.45 -9.30
N THR A 367 4.16 9.45 -10.56
CA THR A 367 3.44 8.35 -11.21
C THR A 367 4.29 7.84 -12.37
N VAL A 368 4.57 6.54 -12.38
CA VAL A 368 5.46 5.92 -13.37
C VAL A 368 5.07 4.47 -13.61
N SER A 369 5.29 3.96 -14.84
CA SER A 369 5.05 2.57 -15.18
C SER A 369 5.95 1.62 -14.37
N ALA A 370 5.40 0.54 -13.84
CA ALA A 370 6.16 -0.47 -13.12
C ALA A 370 7.24 -1.14 -13.98
N LYS A 371 7.02 -1.21 -15.30
CA LYS A 371 7.97 -1.79 -16.27
C LYS A 371 9.28 -1.00 -16.37
N GLN A 372 9.33 0.25 -15.92
CA GLN A 372 10.54 1.05 -15.88
C GLN A 372 11.46 0.71 -14.70
N CYS A 373 10.97 -0.04 -13.70
CA CYS A 373 11.77 -0.43 -12.56
C CYS A 373 12.88 -1.42 -12.99
N PRO A 374 14.16 -1.14 -12.70
CA PRO A 374 15.28 -2.03 -13.07
C PRO A 374 15.17 -3.45 -12.51
N SER A 375 14.51 -3.61 -11.35
CA SER A 375 14.27 -4.90 -10.71
C SER A 375 12.88 -5.48 -11.01
N TYR A 376 12.15 -4.97 -12.03
CA TYR A 376 10.83 -5.48 -12.37
C TYR A 376 10.85 -6.97 -12.68
N SER A 377 10.00 -7.73 -12.02
CA SER A 377 9.95 -9.18 -12.13
C SER A 377 9.46 -9.62 -13.53
N PRO A 378 10.13 -10.59 -14.17
CA PRO A 378 9.61 -11.19 -15.41
C PRO A 378 8.28 -11.93 -15.21
N HIS A 379 7.90 -12.22 -13.96
CA HIS A 379 6.65 -12.89 -13.60
C HIS A 379 5.57 -11.93 -13.07
N ALA A 380 5.81 -10.62 -13.09
CA ALA A 380 4.85 -9.64 -12.57
C ALA A 380 3.52 -9.63 -13.34
N GLU A 381 3.55 -9.95 -14.64
CA GLU A 381 2.36 -10.04 -15.50
C GLU A 381 1.88 -11.49 -15.74
N ASP A 382 2.43 -12.50 -15.03
CA ASP A 382 1.92 -13.88 -15.14
C ASP A 382 0.45 -13.92 -14.66
N PRO A 383 -0.50 -14.37 -15.49
CA PRO A 383 -1.92 -14.42 -15.10
C PRO A 383 -2.21 -15.28 -13.87
N ARG A 384 -1.37 -16.27 -13.59
CA ARG A 384 -1.48 -17.10 -12.38
C ARG A 384 -1.00 -16.38 -11.13
N GLY A 385 -0.17 -15.33 -11.31
CA GLY A 385 0.55 -14.67 -10.24
C GLY A 385 1.79 -15.45 -9.81
N VAL A 386 2.24 -15.19 -8.58
CA VAL A 386 3.44 -15.77 -7.97
C VAL A 386 3.07 -16.46 -6.64
N PRO A 387 3.68 -17.64 -6.31
CA PRO A 387 3.37 -18.35 -5.08
C PRO A 387 4.08 -17.72 -3.88
N ILE A 388 3.33 -17.36 -2.84
CA ILE A 388 3.88 -16.71 -1.65
C ILE A 388 4.47 -17.74 -0.68
N SER A 389 5.74 -17.52 -0.32
CA SER A 389 6.51 -18.35 0.64
C SER A 389 6.43 -17.81 2.06
N ALA A 390 6.39 -16.49 2.22
CA ALA A 390 6.30 -15.82 3.52
C ALA A 390 5.42 -14.58 3.45
N ILE A 391 4.76 -14.27 4.58
CA ILE A 391 4.08 -12.99 4.80
C ILE A 391 4.81 -12.28 5.94
N ILE A 392 5.12 -11.00 5.76
CA ILE A 392 5.81 -10.18 6.74
C ILE A 392 4.90 -9.04 7.16
N PHE A 393 4.69 -8.89 8.45
CA PHE A 393 4.14 -7.70 9.07
C PHE A 393 5.25 -6.89 9.70
N GLY A 394 5.17 -5.55 9.66
CA GLY A 394 6.14 -4.70 10.32
C GLY A 394 5.64 -3.29 10.54
N GLY A 395 6.17 -2.64 11.58
CA GLY A 395 5.85 -1.27 11.93
C GLY A 395 7.03 -0.59 12.60
N ARG A 396 6.92 0.72 12.77
CA ARG A 396 7.92 1.51 13.50
C ARG A 396 7.70 1.32 14.99
N ARG A 397 8.65 0.67 15.66
CA ARG A 397 8.70 0.53 17.12
C ARG A 397 10.12 0.84 17.60
N GLU A 398 10.29 1.94 18.33
CA GLU A 398 11.62 2.35 18.81
C GLU A 398 12.15 1.45 19.92
N HIS A 399 11.25 0.76 20.61
CA HIS A 399 11.53 -0.14 21.73
C HIS A 399 10.73 -1.44 21.61
N LEU A 400 11.01 -2.40 22.50
CA LEU A 400 10.32 -3.66 22.75
C LEU A 400 10.39 -4.69 21.61
N VAL A 401 9.82 -4.39 20.45
CA VAL A 401 9.66 -5.36 19.36
C VAL A 401 11.02 -5.74 18.78
N PRO A 402 11.38 -7.05 18.73
CA PRO A 402 12.67 -7.50 18.21
C PRO A 402 12.79 -7.25 16.70
N LEU A 403 14.02 -7.37 16.19
CA LEU A 403 14.34 -7.20 14.76
C LEU A 403 13.44 -8.09 13.88
N VAL A 404 13.25 -9.33 14.27
CA VAL A 404 12.39 -10.29 13.58
C VAL A 404 11.93 -11.40 14.52
N PHE A 405 10.70 -11.89 14.31
CA PHE A 405 10.23 -13.16 14.87
C PHE A 405 9.24 -13.85 13.91
N GLU A 406 9.19 -15.18 13.99
CA GLU A 406 8.27 -16.05 13.25
C GLU A 406 7.06 -16.40 14.14
N ALA A 407 5.85 -16.25 13.62
CA ALA A 407 4.66 -16.78 14.27
C ALA A 407 4.66 -18.32 14.27
N ARG A 408 4.16 -18.95 15.32
CA ARG A 408 4.17 -20.41 15.48
C ARG A 408 3.29 -21.14 14.47
N ASP A 409 2.14 -20.55 14.15
CA ASP A 409 1.14 -21.08 13.25
C ASP A 409 0.33 -19.94 12.60
N TRP A 410 -0.63 -20.30 11.75
CA TRP A 410 -1.46 -19.33 11.03
C TRP A 410 -2.30 -18.47 11.97
N THR A 411 -2.92 -19.05 13.00
CA THR A 411 -3.75 -18.31 13.96
C THR A 411 -2.93 -17.28 14.72
N HIS A 412 -1.74 -17.68 15.19
CA HIS A 412 -0.80 -16.75 15.80
C HIS A 412 -0.35 -15.65 14.82
N GLY A 413 -0.06 -16.00 13.58
CA GLY A 413 0.32 -15.05 12.53
C GLY A 413 -0.78 -14.03 12.24
N VAL A 414 -2.04 -14.46 12.20
CA VAL A 414 -3.19 -13.55 12.07
C VAL A 414 -3.31 -12.63 13.29
N LEU A 415 -3.05 -13.12 14.50
CA LEU A 415 -3.02 -12.27 15.70
C LEU A 415 -1.90 -11.24 15.62
N VAL A 416 -0.70 -11.63 15.19
CA VAL A 416 0.45 -10.71 15.01
C VAL A 416 0.09 -9.59 14.04
N GLY A 417 -0.51 -9.92 12.88
CA GLY A 417 -0.99 -8.92 11.94
C GLY A 417 -2.12 -8.05 12.47
N ALA A 418 -3.10 -8.65 13.16
CA ALA A 418 -4.23 -7.94 13.77
C ALA A 418 -3.78 -6.95 14.85
N ALA A 419 -2.78 -7.34 15.65
CA ALA A 419 -2.22 -6.54 16.75
C ALA A 419 -1.19 -5.50 16.29
N MET A 420 -0.79 -5.53 15.02
CA MET A 420 0.28 -4.67 14.51
C MET A 420 0.06 -3.21 14.85
N GLY A 421 1.11 -2.55 15.31
CA GLY A 421 1.11 -1.13 15.64
C GLY A 421 2.36 -0.43 15.14
N SER A 422 2.23 0.86 14.89
CA SER A 422 3.34 1.72 14.46
C SER A 422 3.29 3.04 15.22
N GLU A 423 4.45 3.52 15.63
CA GLU A 423 4.58 4.83 16.25
C GLU A 423 4.45 5.94 15.20
N THR A 424 3.77 7.02 15.59
CA THR A 424 3.55 8.18 14.72
C THR A 424 4.85 8.95 14.47
N THR A 425 4.99 9.46 13.26
CA THR A 425 6.14 10.29 12.85
C THR A 425 5.73 11.75 12.71
N ALA A 426 6.70 12.65 12.58
CA ALA A 426 6.46 14.08 12.34
C ALA A 426 5.66 14.38 11.04
N ALA A 427 5.58 13.43 10.10
CA ALA A 427 4.78 13.54 8.89
C ALA A 427 3.28 13.20 9.11
N ALA A 428 2.92 12.67 10.28
CA ALA A 428 1.55 12.36 10.66
C ALA A 428 0.94 13.51 11.48
N THR A 429 -0.37 13.69 11.36
CA THR A 429 -1.10 14.62 12.26
C THR A 429 -1.16 14.03 13.66
N GLY A 430 -0.68 14.75 14.66
CA GLY A 430 -0.69 14.34 16.07
C GLY A 430 0.67 14.36 16.75
N ALA A 431 0.75 13.86 17.97
CA ALA A 431 2.01 13.77 18.72
C ALA A 431 2.92 12.68 18.12
N VAL A 432 4.22 12.95 18.06
CA VAL A 432 5.25 12.01 17.57
C VAL A 432 5.48 10.92 18.64
N GLY A 433 5.72 9.68 18.19
CA GLY A 433 6.04 8.55 19.09
C GLY A 433 4.84 7.91 19.78
N VAL A 434 3.62 8.26 19.40
CA VAL A 434 2.40 7.63 19.93
C VAL A 434 2.11 6.35 19.14
N LEU A 435 1.93 5.24 19.85
CA LEU A 435 1.56 3.96 19.25
C LEU A 435 0.14 4.03 18.67
N ARG A 436 0.03 3.80 17.37
CA ARG A 436 -1.25 3.64 16.66
C ARG A 436 -1.38 2.19 16.21
N ARG A 437 -2.47 1.53 16.60
CA ARG A 437 -2.82 0.20 16.07
C ARG A 437 -3.28 0.36 14.62
N ASP A 438 -2.64 -0.38 13.74
CA ASP A 438 -2.91 -0.38 12.29
C ASP A 438 -2.83 -1.82 11.78
N SER A 439 -3.88 -2.58 12.09
CA SER A 439 -3.98 -4.01 11.80
C SER A 439 -3.65 -4.30 10.34
N MET A 440 -2.61 -5.12 10.12
CA MET A 440 -2.11 -5.54 8.80
C MET A 440 -1.83 -4.35 7.83
N ALA A 441 -1.58 -3.13 8.37
CA ALA A 441 -1.48 -1.87 7.63
C ALA A 441 -2.76 -1.53 6.80
N MET A 442 -3.90 -2.07 7.17
CA MET A 442 -5.17 -1.98 6.44
C MET A 442 -6.17 -1.00 7.07
N LYS A 443 -5.87 -0.35 8.18
CA LYS A 443 -6.84 0.49 8.90
C LYS A 443 -7.52 1.53 8.01
N PRO A 444 -6.83 2.26 7.10
CA PRO A 444 -7.49 3.21 6.22
C PRO A 444 -8.12 2.57 4.97
N PHE A 445 -7.95 1.26 4.76
CA PHE A 445 -8.17 0.62 3.45
C PHE A 445 -9.08 -0.61 3.47
N CYS A 446 -9.50 -1.10 4.62
CA CYS A 446 -10.47 -2.21 4.70
C CYS A 446 -11.89 -1.66 4.58
N GLY A 447 -12.65 -2.17 3.61
CA GLY A 447 -14.02 -1.72 3.31
C GLY A 447 -15.12 -2.32 4.19
N TYR A 448 -14.76 -2.96 5.33
CA TYR A 448 -15.70 -3.57 6.25
C TYR A 448 -15.08 -3.77 7.65
N ASN A 449 -15.82 -4.36 8.58
CA ASN A 449 -15.43 -4.57 9.96
C ASN A 449 -14.19 -5.46 10.09
N PHE A 450 -13.17 -5.01 10.81
CA PHE A 450 -11.92 -5.75 11.03
C PHE A 450 -12.12 -7.11 11.74
N ALA A 451 -13.09 -7.25 12.60
CA ALA A 451 -13.36 -8.56 13.21
C ALA A 451 -13.73 -9.61 12.15
N ASP A 452 -14.53 -9.23 11.16
CA ASP A 452 -14.86 -10.07 10.03
C ASP A 452 -13.67 -10.27 9.07
N TYR A 453 -12.82 -9.27 8.94
CA TYR A 453 -11.59 -9.36 8.15
C TYR A 453 -10.60 -10.35 8.78
N PHE A 454 -10.43 -10.33 10.09
CA PHE A 454 -9.62 -11.34 10.78
C PHE A 454 -10.24 -12.74 10.66
N SER A 455 -11.57 -12.85 10.77
CA SER A 455 -12.28 -14.11 10.55
C SER A 455 -12.05 -14.64 9.14
N HIS A 456 -12.02 -13.76 8.15
CA HIS A 456 -11.72 -14.11 6.76
C HIS A 456 -10.29 -14.65 6.61
N TRP A 457 -9.30 -14.01 7.19
CA TRP A 457 -7.92 -14.50 7.23
C TRP A 457 -7.82 -15.89 7.87
N LEU A 458 -8.44 -16.08 9.04
CA LEU A 458 -8.48 -17.38 9.72
C LEU A 458 -9.10 -18.48 8.87
N SER A 459 -10.07 -18.15 8.01
CA SER A 459 -10.76 -19.11 7.16
C SER A 459 -9.91 -19.77 6.07
N PHE A 460 -8.69 -19.30 5.85
CA PHE A 460 -7.75 -19.89 4.90
C PHE A 460 -7.04 -21.13 5.45
N ASP A 461 -7.00 -21.30 6.76
CA ASP A 461 -6.45 -22.52 7.39
C ASP A 461 -7.47 -23.67 7.27
N LYS A 462 -7.35 -24.38 6.17
CA LYS A 462 -8.24 -25.50 5.79
C LYS A 462 -7.41 -26.77 5.53
N PRO A 463 -8.00 -27.95 5.66
CA PRO A 463 -7.32 -29.19 5.30
C PRO A 463 -6.74 -29.14 3.88
N GLY A 464 -5.46 -29.42 3.75
CA GLY A 464 -4.73 -29.38 2.49
C GLY A 464 -4.12 -28.00 2.12
N ALA A 465 -4.40 -26.95 2.88
CA ALA A 465 -3.75 -25.66 2.69
C ALA A 465 -2.26 -25.75 3.04
N LYS A 466 -1.43 -25.11 2.21
CA LYS A 466 0.00 -24.92 2.42
C LYS A 466 0.27 -23.44 2.55
N LEU A 467 -0.18 -22.89 3.67
CA LEU A 467 -0.13 -21.46 3.93
C LEU A 467 1.32 -20.99 4.15
N PRO A 468 1.66 -19.78 3.72
CA PRO A 468 2.98 -19.21 3.97
C PRO A 468 3.18 -19.00 5.48
N LYS A 469 4.43 -19.07 5.92
CA LYS A 469 4.80 -18.66 7.27
C LYS A 469 4.63 -17.16 7.43
N ILE A 470 4.29 -16.72 8.64
CA ILE A 470 4.09 -15.31 8.99
C ILE A 470 5.20 -14.85 9.93
N PHE A 471 5.77 -13.70 9.61
CA PHE A 471 6.83 -13.07 10.37
C PHE A 471 6.45 -11.65 10.76
N HIS A 472 7.06 -11.15 11.83
CA HIS A 472 7.06 -9.73 12.16
C HIS A 472 8.49 -9.19 12.11
N VAL A 473 8.67 -7.98 11.58
CA VAL A 473 9.97 -7.30 11.51
C VAL A 473 9.89 -5.87 12.06
N ASN A 474 10.98 -5.40 12.63
CA ASN A 474 11.10 -4.04 13.14
C ASN A 474 12.50 -3.46 12.83
N TRP A 475 12.59 -2.59 11.83
CA TRP A 475 13.82 -1.94 11.40
C TRP A 475 14.21 -0.71 12.24
N PHE A 476 13.38 -0.29 13.22
CA PHE A 476 13.40 1.05 13.79
C PHE A 476 13.82 1.11 15.25
N ARG A 477 14.28 0.00 15.81
CA ARG A 477 14.72 -0.03 17.21
C ARG A 477 15.91 0.88 17.43
N LYS A 478 15.89 1.64 18.53
CA LYS A 478 16.92 2.62 18.88
C LYS A 478 17.68 2.22 20.15
N SER A 479 18.93 2.67 20.21
CA SER A 479 19.72 2.67 21.45
C SER A 479 19.21 3.73 22.43
N THR A 480 19.72 3.67 23.66
CA THR A 480 19.48 4.71 24.69
C THR A 480 19.95 6.12 24.26
N GLU A 481 20.86 6.21 23.28
CA GLU A 481 21.32 7.47 22.68
C GLU A 481 20.42 7.94 21.52
N GLY A 482 19.34 7.22 21.21
CA GLY A 482 18.41 7.55 20.12
C GLY A 482 18.91 7.18 18.71
N LYS A 483 20.01 6.41 18.58
CA LYS A 483 20.53 5.93 17.30
C LYS A 483 19.85 4.62 16.90
N PHE A 484 19.57 4.44 15.60
CA PHE A 484 19.08 3.15 15.11
C PHE A 484 20.11 2.05 15.34
N LEU A 485 19.66 0.92 15.89
CA LEU A 485 20.49 -0.27 16.14
C LEU A 485 20.69 -1.09 14.87
N TRP A 486 19.72 -1.07 13.94
CA TRP A 486 19.78 -1.78 12.67
C TRP A 486 20.05 -0.80 11.52
N PRO A 487 20.97 -1.10 10.59
CA PRO A 487 21.31 -0.19 9.50
C PRO A 487 20.18 -0.02 8.47
N GLY A 488 19.33 -1.05 8.32
CA GLY A 488 18.21 -1.01 7.36
C GLY A 488 18.66 -1.14 5.90
N PHE A 489 17.80 -0.70 4.98
CA PHE A 489 18.04 -0.72 3.52
C PHE A 489 18.52 -2.08 3.01
N GLY A 490 19.67 -2.12 2.32
CA GLY A 490 20.25 -3.34 1.76
C GLY A 490 20.48 -4.45 2.79
N ASP A 491 20.83 -4.09 4.04
CA ASP A 491 21.09 -5.05 5.11
C ASP A 491 19.82 -5.78 5.61
N ASN A 492 18.62 -5.31 5.24
CA ASN A 492 17.39 -6.07 5.44
C ASN A 492 17.42 -7.42 4.71
N MET A 493 18.28 -7.57 3.69
CA MET A 493 18.52 -8.84 3.02
C MET A 493 18.94 -9.96 3.98
N ARG A 494 19.68 -9.65 5.04
CA ARG A 494 20.15 -10.60 6.06
C ARG A 494 18.98 -11.23 6.84
N VAL A 495 18.00 -10.41 7.15
CA VAL A 495 16.75 -10.86 7.80
C VAL A 495 15.90 -11.67 6.81
N LEU A 496 15.84 -11.24 5.54
CA LEU A 496 15.12 -11.99 4.49
C LEU A 496 15.77 -13.35 4.23
N GLU A 497 17.10 -13.47 4.26
CA GLU A 497 17.80 -14.73 4.16
C GLU A 497 17.37 -15.70 5.27
N TRP A 498 17.36 -15.26 6.53
CA TRP A 498 16.87 -16.06 7.65
C TRP A 498 15.40 -16.46 7.47
N ILE A 499 14.52 -15.53 7.11
CA ILE A 499 13.09 -15.79 6.85
C ILE A 499 12.94 -16.91 5.80
N LEU A 500 13.65 -16.82 4.69
CA LEU A 500 13.61 -17.83 3.63
C LEU A 500 14.15 -19.18 4.11
N GLY A 501 15.26 -19.19 4.86
CA GLY A 501 15.80 -20.38 5.49
C GLY A 501 14.77 -21.07 6.40
N ARG A 502 14.03 -20.30 7.19
CA ARG A 502 12.91 -20.80 8.00
C ARG A 502 11.79 -21.41 7.16
N CYS A 503 11.50 -20.83 6.00
CA CYS A 503 10.47 -21.36 5.09
C CYS A 503 10.82 -22.71 4.50
N VAL A 504 12.10 -23.00 4.27
CA VAL A 504 12.59 -24.28 3.74
C VAL A 504 13.06 -25.26 4.83
N GLY A 505 12.98 -24.87 6.11
CA GLY A 505 13.32 -25.72 7.26
C GLY A 505 14.81 -25.85 7.52
N GLY A 506 15.64 -24.91 7.03
CA GLY A 506 17.11 -24.95 7.13
C GLY A 506 17.71 -24.14 8.28
N GLU A 507 16.99 -23.14 8.80
CA GLU A 507 17.53 -22.21 9.80
C GLU A 507 17.04 -22.48 11.22
N GLY A 508 17.93 -22.21 12.20
CA GLY A 508 17.63 -22.30 13.63
C GLY A 508 16.74 -21.17 14.12
N ALA A 509 16.19 -21.36 15.29
CA ALA A 509 15.48 -20.34 16.05
C ALA A 509 15.36 -20.74 17.52
N GLU A 510 15.20 -19.74 18.38
CA GLU A 510 14.84 -19.92 19.78
C GLU A 510 13.32 -19.72 19.92
N GLU A 511 12.65 -20.63 20.64
CA GLU A 511 11.24 -20.51 20.94
C GLU A 511 11.05 -19.55 22.14
N THR A 512 10.20 -18.54 21.96
CA THR A 512 9.87 -17.54 22.99
C THR A 512 8.35 -17.41 23.14
N PRO A 513 7.84 -16.77 24.21
CA PRO A 513 6.38 -16.53 24.33
C PRO A 513 5.76 -15.81 23.15
N ILE A 514 6.49 -14.94 22.47
CA ILE A 514 5.97 -14.15 21.34
C ILE A 514 6.16 -14.81 19.96
N GLY A 515 6.84 -15.96 19.88
CA GLY A 515 7.15 -16.67 18.63
C GLY A 515 8.60 -17.12 18.58
N ASN A 516 9.04 -17.58 17.40
CA ASN A 516 10.40 -18.04 17.19
C ASN A 516 11.30 -16.87 16.77
N VAL A 517 12.39 -16.65 17.49
CA VAL A 517 13.35 -15.55 17.28
C VAL A 517 14.69 -16.16 16.82
N PRO A 518 15.42 -15.55 15.85
CA PRO A 518 16.76 -16.04 15.55
C PRO A 518 17.69 -15.85 16.75
N ARG A 519 18.61 -16.78 16.94
CA ARG A 519 19.78 -16.56 17.78
C ARG A 519 20.76 -15.66 17.05
N THR A 520 21.71 -15.08 17.76
CA THR A 520 22.71 -14.17 17.15
C THR A 520 23.51 -14.83 16.02
N GLU A 521 23.83 -16.14 16.17
CA GLU A 521 24.53 -16.94 15.16
C GLU A 521 23.69 -17.36 13.95
N ASP A 522 22.37 -17.25 14.03
CA ASP A 522 21.46 -17.60 12.92
C ASP A 522 21.36 -16.47 11.87
N LEU A 523 21.88 -15.27 12.16
CA LEU A 523 21.90 -14.15 11.22
C LEU A 523 23.28 -13.97 10.59
N ASN A 524 23.32 -13.92 9.27
CA ASN A 524 24.54 -13.67 8.52
C ASN A 524 24.97 -12.20 8.62
N LEU A 525 26.03 -11.91 9.37
CA LEU A 525 26.58 -10.57 9.55
C LEU A 525 27.85 -10.31 8.73
N ASP A 526 28.23 -11.19 7.83
CA ASP A 526 29.45 -11.06 7.02
C ASP A 526 29.48 -9.71 6.28
N GLY A 527 30.58 -8.93 6.52
CA GLY A 527 30.75 -7.61 5.92
C GLY A 527 29.90 -6.49 6.53
N LEU A 528 29.17 -6.75 7.61
CA LEU A 528 28.46 -5.72 8.38
C LEU A 528 29.28 -5.35 9.63
N ASP A 529 29.63 -4.08 9.77
CA ASP A 529 30.26 -3.55 10.99
C ASP A 529 29.18 -3.29 12.06
N MET A 530 28.85 -4.35 12.79
CA MET A 530 27.87 -4.31 13.87
C MET A 530 28.46 -4.92 15.14
N GLN A 531 28.32 -4.21 16.26
CA GLN A 531 28.70 -4.74 17.58
C GLN A 531 27.73 -5.86 17.98
N HIS A 532 28.26 -6.97 18.50
CA HIS A 532 27.48 -8.12 18.96
C HIS A 532 26.41 -7.73 20.00
N ALA A 533 26.73 -6.84 20.93
CA ALA A 533 25.80 -6.30 21.93
C ALA A 533 24.57 -5.59 21.32
N ASN A 534 24.73 -4.96 20.14
CA ASN A 534 23.59 -4.34 19.44
C ASN A 534 22.66 -5.40 18.87
N LEU A 535 23.21 -6.49 18.33
CA LEU A 535 22.41 -7.60 17.82
C LEU A 535 21.68 -8.33 18.95
N GLU A 536 22.36 -8.62 20.06
CA GLU A 536 21.74 -9.18 21.27
C GLU A 536 20.58 -8.29 21.73
N SER A 537 20.80 -6.97 21.79
CA SER A 537 19.74 -6.01 22.13
C SER A 537 18.57 -6.02 21.13
N LEU A 538 18.83 -6.19 19.83
CA LEU A 538 17.80 -6.26 18.79
C LEU A 538 16.94 -7.53 18.87
N LEU A 539 17.50 -8.63 19.38
CA LEU A 539 16.81 -9.92 19.49
C LEU A 539 16.25 -10.19 20.88
N HIS A 540 16.67 -9.40 21.88
CA HIS A 540 16.23 -9.56 23.27
C HIS A 540 14.70 -9.39 23.41
N ILE A 541 14.09 -10.29 24.19
CA ILE A 541 12.68 -10.28 24.56
C ILE A 541 12.54 -9.74 26.00
N ASP A 542 12.04 -8.54 26.11
CA ASP A 542 11.67 -7.92 27.39
C ASP A 542 10.30 -8.44 27.83
N ASN A 543 10.29 -9.38 28.76
CA ASN A 543 9.09 -10.09 29.18
C ASN A 543 8.05 -9.14 29.81
N ASP A 544 8.48 -8.21 30.65
CA ASP A 544 7.58 -7.25 31.34
C ASP A 544 6.95 -6.30 30.32
N GLY A 545 7.74 -5.75 29.41
CA GLY A 545 7.23 -4.92 28.32
C GLY A 545 6.24 -5.65 27.41
N TRP A 546 6.43 -6.94 27.18
CA TRP A 546 5.49 -7.73 26.41
C TRP A 546 4.20 -8.08 27.16
N ILE A 547 4.22 -8.20 28.49
CA ILE A 547 3.00 -8.32 29.30
C ILE A 547 2.12 -7.09 29.09
N ASP A 548 2.68 -5.89 29.25
CA ASP A 548 1.96 -4.63 29.04
C ASP A 548 1.43 -4.50 27.59
N GLU A 549 2.24 -4.89 26.61
CA GLU A 549 1.84 -4.87 25.20
C GLU A 549 0.65 -5.79 24.92
N TYR A 550 0.64 -7.03 25.48
CA TYR A 550 -0.46 -7.96 25.29
C TYR A 550 -1.73 -7.58 26.08
N GLU A 551 -1.62 -6.81 27.16
CA GLU A 551 -2.77 -6.17 27.80
C GLU A 551 -3.39 -5.13 26.87
N SER A 552 -2.57 -4.21 26.32
CA SER A 552 -3.01 -3.20 25.35
C SER A 552 -3.62 -3.82 24.08
N ILE A 553 -3.05 -4.93 23.58
CA ILE A 553 -3.63 -5.70 22.47
C ILE A 553 -5.03 -6.23 22.88
N GLY A 554 -5.19 -6.73 24.09
CA GLY A 554 -6.47 -7.21 24.61
C GLY A 554 -7.54 -6.12 24.63
N GLU A 555 -7.20 -4.92 25.09
CA GLU A 555 -8.08 -3.75 25.06
C GLU A 555 -8.49 -3.38 23.63
N TYR A 556 -7.51 -3.33 22.72
CA TYR A 556 -7.77 -3.04 21.32
C TYR A 556 -8.72 -4.06 20.66
N LEU A 557 -8.47 -5.36 20.82
CA LEU A 557 -9.31 -6.41 20.26
C LEU A 557 -10.73 -6.38 20.87
N SER A 558 -10.86 -6.05 22.16
CA SER A 558 -12.16 -5.97 22.85
C SER A 558 -13.08 -4.87 22.27
N SER A 559 -12.51 -3.85 21.62
CA SER A 559 -13.27 -2.77 20.97
C SER A 559 -14.18 -3.26 19.82
N TYR A 560 -13.95 -4.46 19.29
CA TYR A 560 -14.78 -5.11 18.27
C TYR A 560 -15.91 -5.96 18.85
N GLY A 561 -15.99 -6.07 20.18
CA GLY A 561 -17.07 -6.76 20.91
C GLY A 561 -17.20 -8.23 20.54
N ALA A 562 -18.44 -8.72 20.52
CA ALA A 562 -18.74 -10.13 20.26
C ALA A 562 -18.40 -10.60 18.81
N ARG A 563 -18.13 -9.69 17.89
CA ARG A 563 -17.70 -10.00 16.52
C ARG A 563 -16.26 -10.51 16.45
N MET A 564 -15.41 -10.18 17.45
CA MET A 564 -14.01 -10.60 17.46
C MET A 564 -13.91 -12.15 17.44
N PRO A 565 -13.12 -12.72 16.50
CA PRO A 565 -12.96 -14.17 16.44
C PRO A 565 -12.40 -14.73 17.75
N GLN A 566 -13.09 -15.74 18.31
CA GLN A 566 -12.68 -16.39 19.55
C GLN A 566 -11.31 -17.06 19.46
N ALA A 567 -10.89 -17.47 18.24
CA ALA A 567 -9.56 -18.01 18.02
C ALA A 567 -8.46 -17.01 18.38
N LEU A 568 -8.61 -15.72 17.98
CA LEU A 568 -7.63 -14.67 18.32
C LEU A 568 -7.66 -14.31 19.81
N VAL A 569 -8.84 -14.30 20.44
CA VAL A 569 -8.97 -14.05 21.88
C VAL A 569 -8.23 -15.13 22.67
N LYS A 570 -8.44 -16.41 22.33
CA LYS A 570 -7.77 -17.55 22.98
C LYS A 570 -6.26 -17.54 22.73
N GLU A 571 -5.82 -17.22 21.52
CA GLU A 571 -4.40 -17.17 21.19
C GLU A 571 -3.70 -16.04 21.98
N ARG A 572 -4.33 -14.85 22.06
CA ARG A 572 -3.82 -13.78 22.94
C ARG A 572 -3.71 -14.22 24.40
N GLN A 573 -4.75 -14.91 24.92
CA GLN A 573 -4.75 -15.40 26.30
C GLN A 573 -3.64 -16.43 26.52
N ARG A 574 -3.41 -17.33 25.56
CA ARG A 574 -2.33 -18.33 25.59
C ARG A 574 -0.96 -17.66 25.71
N ILE A 575 -0.70 -16.64 24.90
CA ILE A 575 0.58 -15.92 24.92
C ILE A 575 0.74 -15.14 26.24
N SER A 576 -0.31 -14.50 26.72
CA SER A 576 -0.27 -13.80 28.02
C SER A 576 0.04 -14.76 29.18
N ALA A 577 -0.47 -15.99 29.13
CA ALA A 577 -0.15 -17.01 30.14
C ALA A 577 1.33 -17.44 30.07
N MET A 578 1.86 -17.66 28.88
CA MET A 578 3.28 -18.00 28.69
C MET A 578 4.22 -16.89 29.18
N LEU A 579 3.87 -15.61 28.94
CA LEU A 579 4.64 -14.46 29.44
C LEU A 579 4.63 -14.41 30.98
N ALA A 580 3.47 -14.66 31.60
CA ALA A 580 3.36 -14.70 33.06
C ALA A 580 4.14 -15.87 33.69
N GLU A 581 4.13 -17.05 33.06
CA GLU A 581 4.93 -18.21 33.50
C GLU A 581 6.43 -17.92 33.45
N ASN A 582 6.92 -17.32 32.34
CA ASN A 582 8.33 -16.94 32.22
C ASN A 582 8.76 -15.89 33.26
N GLN A 583 7.87 -14.97 33.65
CA GLN A 583 8.16 -14.00 34.71
C GLN A 583 8.38 -14.67 36.04
N ILE A 584 7.51 -15.64 36.41
CA ILE A 584 7.60 -16.39 37.67
C ILE A 584 8.91 -17.22 37.69
N GLU A 585 9.25 -17.88 36.61
CA GLU A 585 10.52 -18.66 36.52
C GLU A 585 11.75 -17.77 36.68
N ALA A 586 11.76 -16.57 36.09
CA ALA A 586 12.86 -15.62 36.22
C ALA A 586 13.00 -15.09 37.67
N GLU A 587 11.90 -14.84 38.35
CA GLU A 587 11.91 -14.44 39.78
C GLU A 587 12.41 -15.57 40.69
N VAL A 588 12.04 -16.81 40.41
CA VAL A 588 12.50 -17.98 41.18
C VAL A 588 13.99 -18.26 40.99
N VAL A 589 14.50 -18.12 39.79
CA VAL A 589 15.93 -18.34 39.46
C VAL A 589 16.81 -17.15 39.91
N GLY A 590 16.25 -15.94 39.97
CA GLY A 590 16.95 -14.73 40.39
C GLY A 590 17.00 -14.49 41.92
N THR A 591 16.41 -15.38 42.73
CA THR A 591 16.50 -15.31 44.22
C THR A 591 17.78 -16.04 44.64
N PRO A 592 18.81 -15.33 45.22
CA PRO A 592 20.06 -15.92 45.66
C PRO A 592 19.92 -16.84 46.88
#